data_9215ee3f8e6fac1ba04f3c1b3b7bdf48
#
_entry.id   9215ee3f8e6fac1ba04f3c1b3b7bdf48
#
_cell.length_a   1.000
_cell.length_b   1.000
_cell.length_c   1.000
_cell.angle_alpha   90.00
_cell.angle_beta   90.00
_cell.angle_gamma   90.00
#
_symmetry.space_group_name_H-M   'P 1'
#
loop_
_entity.id
_entity.type
_entity.pdbx_description
1 polymer ?
#
loop_
_entity_poly.entity_id
_entity_poly.type
_entity_poly.pdbx_seq_one_letter_code
_entity_poly.pdbx_strand_id
1 'polypeptide(L)'
;MPKAPYKVPTASTPAWKKDTRKNQKLTWYVNADWWNKSFGKDMVTKQIKKDLNVDIKFVTGDDTKLNTYFASGSMPDLITIFDPNSKVARTANQWAYSLQDLSKAYDPAFMKDAAKDTLNWYKLSDGKTYGYPSYSNTAADYKSGDIAPRDAFVIRKDVLAAIGDQDFTTPEGFVKGMQAIKEKFPKLIPFGFNDFSGANSSLENVVQDMLGVPITKDGKFYDRDLDPDYLKWLEAFREVHADGNISDDSFTDDSNAFNEKINAGKYATMMLGSDVNHGTNLQTWMSKDKNKAYEAIEGISSTEGRERTLSQAGISGFTITYVSNKTKNPSKATQVLEYLLSKKGQMLTNYGIEGDTYTQDANGEVKWTAKAAKVQSEDASAWQNQYRIGEFFLMSHDKWKALNKDSYVQAVWQMQKWGQKYLTPQFDIENIAPDPGTQESRAYSAIQTNWSTTMVSLIRAKDKAEFDSVLNKYKQFQKDNNIDQINKTRNEKIKENQKKLGEN
;
A
#
# COMPACT_ATOMS: atom_id res chain seq x y z
N MET A 1 -24.14 25.32 -5.66
CA MET A 1 -23.65 25.24 -4.27
C MET A 1 -24.18 26.43 -3.46
N PRO A 2 -24.57 26.22 -2.17
CA PRO A 2 -24.97 27.32 -1.30
C PRO A 2 -23.84 28.33 -1.08
N LYS A 3 -24.19 29.58 -0.74
CA LYS A 3 -23.19 30.61 -0.41
C LYS A 3 -22.44 30.23 0.89
N ALA A 4 -21.14 30.56 0.97
CA ALA A 4 -20.38 30.36 2.20
C ALA A 4 -21.02 31.16 3.37
N PRO A 5 -21.17 30.54 4.55
CA PRO A 5 -21.76 31.18 5.72
C PRO A 5 -20.76 32.04 6.50
N TYR A 6 -19.60 32.29 5.95
CA TYR A 6 -18.52 33.15 6.47
C TYR A 6 -17.83 33.86 5.31
N LYS A 7 -16.99 34.82 5.61
CA LYS A 7 -16.11 35.44 4.61
C LYS A 7 -15.02 34.42 4.24
N VAL A 8 -15.03 33.96 3.01
CA VAL A 8 -14.04 32.96 2.51
C VAL A 8 -12.64 33.58 2.61
N PRO A 9 -11.71 32.94 3.32
CA PRO A 9 -10.35 33.43 3.47
C PRO A 9 -9.53 33.19 2.19
N THR A 10 -8.32 33.73 2.17
CA THR A 10 -7.32 33.37 1.16
C THR A 10 -6.73 31.97 1.45
N ALA A 11 -6.02 31.40 0.50
CA ALA A 11 -5.38 30.08 0.65
C ALA A 11 -4.32 30.00 1.78
N SER A 12 -3.91 31.12 2.34
CA SER A 12 -2.98 31.17 3.48
C SER A 12 -3.64 30.86 4.84
N THR A 13 -4.96 30.92 4.90
CA THR A 13 -5.72 30.72 6.16
C THR A 13 -6.84 29.72 5.93
N PRO A 14 -6.81 28.55 6.59
CA PRO A 14 -7.90 27.58 6.49
C PRO A 14 -9.23 28.17 6.97
N ALA A 15 -10.32 27.83 6.28
CA ALA A 15 -11.64 28.39 6.57
C ALA A 15 -12.18 27.99 7.95
N TRP A 16 -11.80 26.84 8.49
CA TRP A 16 -12.22 26.42 9.82
C TRP A 16 -11.75 27.36 10.94
N LYS A 17 -10.68 28.14 10.73
CA LYS A 17 -10.23 29.19 11.66
C LYS A 17 -11.13 30.46 11.64
N LYS A 18 -11.95 30.60 10.61
CA LYS A 18 -12.86 31.74 10.43
C LYS A 18 -14.33 31.39 10.63
N ASP A 19 -14.67 30.12 10.54
CA ASP A 19 -16.03 29.64 10.75
C ASP A 19 -16.34 29.51 12.23
N THR A 20 -17.17 30.42 12.73
CA THR A 20 -17.56 30.47 14.14
C THR A 20 -18.80 29.65 14.49
N ARG A 21 -19.41 28.99 13.49
CA ARG A 21 -20.58 28.16 13.72
C ARG A 21 -20.26 26.99 14.64
N LYS A 22 -21.14 26.77 15.61
CA LYS A 22 -21.00 25.67 16.57
C LYS A 22 -21.98 24.55 16.26
N ASN A 23 -21.72 23.37 16.84
CA ASN A 23 -22.63 22.22 16.78
C ASN A 23 -22.98 21.78 15.35
N GLN A 24 -22.05 21.93 14.41
CA GLN A 24 -22.25 21.48 13.06
C GLN A 24 -22.29 19.94 13.03
N LYS A 25 -23.11 19.38 12.14
CA LYS A 25 -23.25 17.92 12.02
C LYS A 25 -22.99 17.50 10.58
N LEU A 26 -22.30 16.37 10.43
CA LEU A 26 -22.07 15.72 9.15
C LEU A 26 -22.30 14.21 9.31
N THR A 27 -22.73 13.57 8.23
CA THR A 27 -22.73 12.12 8.08
C THR A 27 -21.60 11.71 7.15
N TRP A 28 -20.85 10.69 7.54
CA TRP A 28 -19.75 10.17 6.73
C TRP A 28 -19.92 8.67 6.52
N TYR A 29 -20.15 8.26 5.30
CA TYR A 29 -20.19 6.85 4.92
C TYR A 29 -18.81 6.35 4.55
N VAL A 30 -18.38 5.25 5.15
CA VAL A 30 -17.15 4.52 4.81
C VAL A 30 -17.55 3.13 4.32
N ASN A 31 -17.18 2.78 3.09
CA ASN A 31 -17.51 1.52 2.43
C ASN A 31 -16.67 0.36 2.96
N ALA A 32 -16.67 0.17 4.28
CA ALA A 32 -15.95 -0.89 4.98
C ALA A 32 -16.62 -1.17 6.33
N ASP A 33 -17.15 -2.36 6.51
CA ASP A 33 -17.89 -2.74 7.74
C ASP A 33 -17.02 -2.73 8.99
N TRP A 34 -15.71 -2.93 8.84
CA TRP A 34 -14.74 -2.95 9.93
C TRP A 34 -14.31 -1.54 10.42
N TRP A 35 -14.71 -0.47 9.74
CA TRP A 35 -14.34 0.89 10.15
C TRP A 35 -14.91 1.24 11.52
N ASN A 36 -14.07 1.81 12.40
CA ASN A 36 -14.50 2.27 13.70
C ASN A 36 -15.41 3.51 13.59
N LYS A 37 -16.68 3.34 13.91
CA LYS A 37 -17.72 4.39 13.82
C LYS A 37 -17.69 5.41 14.95
N SER A 38 -16.84 5.23 15.97
CA SER A 38 -16.76 6.16 17.10
C SER A 38 -16.24 7.51 16.63
N PHE A 39 -16.82 8.58 17.16
CA PHE A 39 -16.35 9.95 16.94
C PHE A 39 -16.48 10.78 18.21
N GLY A 40 -15.48 11.64 18.49
CA GLY A 40 -15.47 12.52 19.65
C GLY A 40 -15.25 11.81 20.99
N LYS A 41 -14.81 10.55 20.98
CA LYS A 41 -14.54 9.75 22.19
C LYS A 41 -13.07 9.42 22.39
N ASP A 42 -12.32 9.25 21.31
CA ASP A 42 -10.88 9.03 21.29
C ASP A 42 -10.10 10.34 21.15
N MET A 43 -8.78 10.30 21.34
CA MET A 43 -7.91 11.49 21.32
C MET A 43 -7.99 12.22 19.97
N VAL A 44 -7.85 11.53 18.85
CA VAL A 44 -7.83 12.12 17.51
C VAL A 44 -9.16 12.78 17.19
N THR A 45 -10.27 12.06 17.33
CA THR A 45 -11.59 12.60 16.94
C THR A 45 -12.15 13.63 17.92
N LYS A 46 -11.74 13.59 19.20
CA LYS A 46 -12.01 14.70 20.14
C LYS A 46 -11.37 16.01 19.67
N GLN A 47 -10.13 15.95 19.20
CA GLN A 47 -9.43 17.13 18.72
C GLN A 47 -10.04 17.65 17.41
N ILE A 48 -10.39 16.77 16.46
CA ILE A 48 -11.10 17.15 15.23
C ILE A 48 -12.42 17.85 15.57
N LYS A 49 -13.21 17.24 16.46
CA LYS A 49 -14.49 17.82 16.92
C LYS A 49 -14.31 19.22 17.52
N LYS A 50 -13.30 19.39 18.36
CA LYS A 50 -12.97 20.67 19.01
C LYS A 50 -12.55 21.74 17.99
N ASP A 51 -11.61 21.41 17.10
CA ASP A 51 -11.04 22.39 16.17
C ASP A 51 -12.04 22.83 15.10
N LEU A 52 -12.89 21.91 14.63
CA LEU A 52 -13.85 22.14 13.55
C LEU A 52 -15.25 22.51 14.03
N ASN A 53 -15.53 22.46 15.34
CA ASN A 53 -16.88 22.58 15.88
C ASN A 53 -17.89 21.67 15.14
N VAL A 54 -17.51 20.42 14.86
CA VAL A 54 -18.30 19.46 14.09
C VAL A 54 -18.49 18.17 14.86
N ASP A 55 -19.65 17.57 14.72
CA ASP A 55 -19.94 16.20 15.12
C ASP A 55 -20.15 15.35 13.85
N ILE A 56 -19.43 14.24 13.75
CA ILE A 56 -19.48 13.37 12.57
C ILE A 56 -20.10 12.04 12.96
N LYS A 57 -21.21 11.70 12.31
CA LYS A 57 -21.82 10.38 12.41
C LYS A 57 -21.28 9.49 11.31
N PHE A 58 -20.41 8.53 11.66
CA PHE A 58 -19.97 7.49 10.74
C PHE A 58 -21.06 6.45 10.51
N VAL A 59 -21.20 6.08 9.25
CA VAL A 59 -22.02 4.97 8.79
C VAL A 59 -21.14 4.05 7.97
N THR A 60 -21.21 2.76 8.21
CA THR A 60 -20.40 1.75 7.50
C THR A 60 -21.27 0.79 6.73
N GLY A 61 -20.72 0.12 5.76
CA GLY A 61 -21.40 -0.88 4.95
C GLY A 61 -20.52 -1.36 3.80
N ASP A 62 -21.18 -2.03 2.88
CA ASP A 62 -20.63 -2.60 1.66
C ASP A 62 -21.21 -1.94 0.39
N ASP A 63 -20.88 -2.47 -0.76
CA ASP A 63 -21.36 -1.97 -2.06
C ASP A 63 -22.88 -2.03 -2.18
N THR A 64 -23.56 -2.98 -1.53
CA THR A 64 -25.03 -3.08 -1.52
C THR A 64 -25.64 -1.86 -0.83
N LYS A 65 -25.11 -1.49 0.33
CA LYS A 65 -25.56 -0.30 1.06
C LYS A 65 -25.22 0.99 0.31
N LEU A 66 -24.03 1.06 -0.28
CA LEU A 66 -23.61 2.19 -1.10
C LEU A 66 -24.57 2.39 -2.28
N ASN A 67 -24.91 1.32 -3.01
CA ASN A 67 -25.87 1.36 -4.11
C ASN A 67 -27.26 1.80 -3.65
N THR A 68 -27.68 1.43 -2.44
CA THR A 68 -28.94 1.88 -1.85
C THR A 68 -29.00 3.40 -1.66
N TYR A 69 -27.90 4.02 -1.23
CA TYR A 69 -27.80 5.47 -1.14
C TYR A 69 -27.96 6.15 -2.50
N PHE A 70 -27.31 5.62 -3.55
CA PHE A 70 -27.47 6.17 -4.91
C PHE A 70 -28.88 5.99 -5.45
N ALA A 71 -29.50 4.83 -5.25
CA ALA A 71 -30.84 4.54 -5.72
C ALA A 71 -31.91 5.41 -5.02
N SER A 72 -31.76 5.66 -3.72
CA SER A 72 -32.70 6.47 -2.94
C SER A 72 -32.47 7.99 -3.08
N GLY A 73 -31.30 8.40 -3.52
CA GLY A 73 -30.87 9.80 -3.54
C GLY A 73 -30.64 10.42 -2.15
N SER A 74 -30.72 9.61 -1.09
CA SER A 74 -30.53 10.03 0.31
C SER A 74 -29.06 9.83 0.74
N MET A 75 -28.18 10.62 0.17
CA MET A 75 -26.73 10.43 0.32
C MET A 75 -26.16 11.07 1.59
N PRO A 76 -25.20 10.43 2.26
CA PRO A 76 -24.38 11.05 3.30
C PRO A 76 -23.62 12.27 2.78
N ASP A 77 -23.13 13.12 3.71
CA ASP A 77 -22.38 14.33 3.35
C ASP A 77 -21.00 14.01 2.77
N LEU A 78 -20.32 13.05 3.39
CA LEU A 78 -19.01 12.52 2.95
C LEU A 78 -19.13 11.03 2.63
N ILE A 79 -18.45 10.58 1.59
CA ILE A 79 -18.42 9.19 1.14
C ILE A 79 -16.99 8.77 0.87
N THR A 80 -16.52 7.72 1.54
CA THR A 80 -15.22 7.10 1.29
C THR A 80 -15.42 5.71 0.72
N ILE A 81 -14.74 5.43 -0.40
CA ILE A 81 -14.72 4.12 -1.06
C ILE A 81 -13.27 3.61 -1.21
N PHE A 82 -13.12 2.31 -1.46
CA PHE A 82 -11.80 1.66 -1.57
C PHE A 82 -11.45 1.27 -3.01
N ASP A 83 -12.40 1.33 -3.95
CA ASP A 83 -12.15 1.03 -5.35
C ASP A 83 -12.27 2.30 -6.22
N PRO A 84 -11.12 2.94 -6.56
CA PRO A 84 -11.13 4.14 -7.40
C PRO A 84 -11.53 3.86 -8.86
N ASN A 85 -11.58 2.59 -9.28
CA ASN A 85 -11.99 2.18 -10.63
C ASN A 85 -13.45 1.76 -10.72
N SER A 86 -14.17 1.75 -9.60
CA SER A 86 -15.59 1.40 -9.57
C SER A 86 -16.41 2.33 -10.47
N LYS A 87 -17.56 1.87 -10.90
CA LYS A 87 -18.55 2.70 -11.62
C LYS A 87 -18.90 3.96 -10.80
N VAL A 88 -19.01 3.82 -9.48
CA VAL A 88 -19.28 4.92 -8.56
C VAL A 88 -18.22 6.01 -8.68
N ALA A 89 -16.94 5.65 -8.61
CA ALA A 89 -15.83 6.60 -8.74
C ALA A 89 -15.81 7.29 -10.12
N ARG A 90 -16.00 6.52 -11.19
CA ARG A 90 -15.98 7.04 -12.57
C ARG A 90 -17.16 7.95 -12.93
N THR A 91 -18.23 7.90 -12.16
CA THR A 91 -19.43 8.76 -12.34
C THR A 91 -19.56 9.80 -11.23
N ALA A 92 -18.50 10.10 -10.51
CA ALA A 92 -18.53 11.02 -9.36
C ALA A 92 -19.01 12.44 -9.73
N ASN A 93 -18.80 12.88 -10.97
CA ASN A 93 -19.32 14.14 -11.49
C ASN A 93 -20.86 14.25 -11.45
N GLN A 94 -21.57 13.14 -11.34
CA GLN A 94 -23.03 13.11 -11.27
C GLN A 94 -23.57 13.28 -9.83
N TRP A 95 -22.79 12.91 -8.81
CA TRP A 95 -23.26 12.80 -7.44
C TRP A 95 -22.37 13.51 -6.40
N ALA A 96 -21.16 13.94 -6.74
CA ALA A 96 -20.27 14.68 -5.86
C ALA A 96 -20.05 16.10 -6.35
N TYR A 97 -19.58 16.97 -5.47
CA TYR A 97 -19.03 18.28 -5.85
C TYR A 97 -17.57 18.13 -6.28
N SER A 98 -17.15 18.92 -7.28
CA SER A 98 -15.73 18.97 -7.62
C SER A 98 -14.91 19.64 -6.52
N LEU A 99 -13.70 19.12 -6.27
CA LEU A 99 -12.79 19.68 -5.27
C LEU A 99 -12.37 21.12 -5.60
N GLN A 100 -12.23 21.44 -6.90
CA GLN A 100 -11.92 22.76 -7.36
C GLN A 100 -13.04 23.77 -7.00
N ASP A 101 -14.29 23.38 -7.26
CA ASP A 101 -15.43 24.25 -6.96
C ASP A 101 -15.64 24.42 -5.44
N LEU A 102 -15.48 23.32 -4.67
CA LEU A 102 -15.53 23.35 -3.21
C LEU A 102 -14.46 24.26 -2.61
N SER A 103 -13.22 24.09 -3.07
CA SER A 103 -12.12 24.92 -2.58
C SER A 103 -12.33 26.38 -2.88
N LYS A 104 -12.70 26.72 -4.12
CA LYS A 104 -12.98 28.10 -4.52
C LYS A 104 -14.13 28.72 -3.72
N ALA A 105 -15.19 27.93 -3.47
CA ALA A 105 -16.40 28.45 -2.82
C ALA A 105 -16.25 28.54 -1.30
N TYR A 106 -15.44 27.71 -0.64
CA TYR A 106 -15.46 27.55 0.80
C TYR A 106 -14.08 27.60 1.47
N ASP A 107 -13.07 26.94 0.90
CA ASP A 107 -11.75 26.84 1.55
C ASP A 107 -10.60 26.73 0.52
N PRO A 108 -10.07 27.87 0.05
CA PRO A 108 -8.94 27.87 -0.90
C PRO A 108 -7.67 27.20 -0.38
N ALA A 109 -7.52 27.01 0.94
CA ALA A 109 -6.37 26.31 1.52
C ALA A 109 -6.30 24.84 1.09
N PHE A 110 -7.45 24.20 0.83
CA PHE A 110 -7.48 22.82 0.35
C PHE A 110 -6.64 22.61 -0.90
N MET A 111 -6.80 23.45 -1.92
CA MET A 111 -6.04 23.31 -3.18
C MET A 111 -4.55 23.64 -3.02
N LYS A 112 -4.16 24.37 -1.97
CA LYS A 112 -2.76 24.62 -1.62
C LYS A 112 -2.09 23.37 -1.05
N ASP A 113 -2.83 22.62 -0.23
CA ASP A 113 -2.30 21.42 0.45
C ASP A 113 -2.45 20.16 -0.39
N ALA A 114 -3.39 20.13 -1.34
CA ALA A 114 -3.60 19.01 -2.25
C ALA A 114 -2.47 18.89 -3.28
N ALA A 115 -1.96 17.66 -3.45
CA ALA A 115 -0.92 17.40 -4.45
C ALA A 115 -1.50 17.52 -5.89
N LYS A 116 -0.86 18.35 -6.71
CA LYS A 116 -1.30 18.61 -8.10
C LYS A 116 -1.36 17.32 -8.94
N ASP A 117 -0.34 16.46 -8.82
CA ASP A 117 -0.28 15.22 -9.58
C ASP A 117 -1.39 14.25 -9.17
N THR A 118 -1.70 14.16 -7.88
CA THR A 118 -2.84 13.38 -7.36
C THR A 118 -4.16 13.92 -7.89
N LEU A 119 -4.35 15.24 -7.90
CA LEU A 119 -5.55 15.85 -8.49
C LEU A 119 -5.66 15.55 -10.00
N ASN A 120 -4.54 15.61 -10.73
CA ASN A 120 -4.50 15.30 -12.17
C ASN A 120 -4.82 13.83 -12.44
N TRP A 121 -4.32 12.91 -11.61
CA TRP A 121 -4.60 11.48 -11.71
C TRP A 121 -6.10 11.16 -11.66
N TYR A 122 -6.82 11.87 -10.79
CA TYR A 122 -8.25 11.65 -10.56
C TYR A 122 -9.18 12.56 -11.36
N LYS A 123 -8.67 13.35 -12.32
CA LYS A 123 -9.52 14.14 -13.22
C LYS A 123 -10.45 13.24 -14.03
N LEU A 124 -11.73 13.58 -14.06
CA LEU A 124 -12.71 13.00 -14.96
C LEU A 124 -12.70 13.73 -16.31
N SER A 125 -13.51 13.26 -17.26
CA SER A 125 -13.58 13.78 -18.63
C SER A 125 -13.94 15.26 -18.73
N ASP A 126 -14.58 15.82 -17.71
CA ASP A 126 -14.89 17.26 -17.61
C ASP A 126 -13.73 18.11 -17.08
N GLY A 127 -12.56 17.51 -16.87
CA GLY A 127 -11.35 18.18 -16.39
C GLY A 127 -11.33 18.50 -14.89
N LYS A 128 -12.30 18.02 -14.11
CA LYS A 128 -12.42 18.26 -12.67
C LYS A 128 -12.14 17.00 -11.87
N THR A 129 -11.72 17.19 -10.62
CA THR A 129 -11.46 16.14 -9.63
C THR A 129 -12.53 16.18 -8.57
N TYR A 130 -13.08 15.03 -8.20
CA TYR A 130 -14.22 14.94 -7.29
C TYR A 130 -13.91 14.30 -5.95
N GLY A 131 -12.90 13.44 -5.88
CA GLY A 131 -12.45 12.80 -4.65
C GLY A 131 -10.96 12.97 -4.42
N TYR A 132 -10.53 12.88 -3.17
CA TYR A 132 -9.13 12.91 -2.79
C TYR A 132 -8.74 11.64 -2.03
N PRO A 133 -7.63 10.97 -2.41
CA PRO A 133 -7.23 9.70 -1.82
C PRO A 133 -6.41 9.87 -0.54
N SER A 134 -6.40 8.80 0.29
CA SER A 134 -5.37 8.59 1.31
C SER A 134 -4.18 7.85 0.71
N TYR A 135 -3.00 8.05 1.27
CA TYR A 135 -1.75 7.36 0.89
C TYR A 135 -1.39 7.43 -0.59
N SER A 136 -1.80 8.48 -1.27
CA SER A 136 -1.34 8.77 -2.64
C SER A 136 0.08 9.32 -2.60
N ASN A 137 0.99 8.70 -3.34
CA ASN A 137 2.37 9.14 -3.45
C ASN A 137 2.65 9.67 -4.87
N THR A 138 3.28 10.83 -4.95
CA THR A 138 3.67 11.46 -6.23
C THR A 138 5.13 11.14 -6.58
N ALA A 139 5.56 11.47 -7.79
CA ALA A 139 6.98 11.38 -8.17
C ALA A 139 7.87 12.25 -7.27
N ALA A 140 7.37 13.39 -6.77
CA ALA A 140 8.09 14.23 -5.82
C ALA A 140 8.27 13.53 -4.46
N ASP A 141 7.26 12.80 -4.00
CA ASP A 141 7.36 12.02 -2.75
C ASP A 141 8.41 10.91 -2.87
N TYR A 142 8.51 10.25 -4.02
CA TYR A 142 9.57 9.26 -4.28
C TYR A 142 10.98 9.87 -4.24
N LYS A 143 11.12 11.11 -4.71
CA LYS A 143 12.42 11.83 -4.73
C LYS A 143 12.80 12.44 -3.39
N SER A 144 11.85 12.69 -2.49
CA SER A 144 12.11 13.35 -1.20
C SER A 144 12.90 12.47 -0.21
N GLY A 145 12.85 11.14 -0.37
CA GLY A 145 13.37 10.19 0.61
C GLY A 145 12.44 9.96 1.81
N ASP A 146 11.24 10.55 1.81
CA ASP A 146 10.27 10.47 2.91
C ASP A 146 9.40 9.20 2.85
N ILE A 147 9.42 8.47 1.75
CA ILE A 147 8.76 7.17 1.65
C ILE A 147 9.79 6.05 1.60
N ALA A 148 9.48 4.93 2.23
CA ALA A 148 10.38 3.79 2.33
C ALA A 148 9.86 2.62 1.50
N PRO A 149 10.74 1.85 0.84
CA PRO A 149 10.37 0.58 0.24
C PRO A 149 9.93 -0.39 1.33
N ARG A 150 9.16 -1.40 0.96
CA ARG A 150 8.57 -2.37 1.89
C ARG A 150 9.00 -3.80 1.66
N ASP A 151 9.89 -4.02 0.70
CA ASP A 151 10.26 -5.35 0.23
C ASP A 151 11.77 -5.57 0.36
N ALA A 152 12.16 -6.76 0.79
CA ALA A 152 13.57 -7.13 0.93
C ALA A 152 13.77 -8.65 0.88
N PHE A 153 14.93 -9.08 0.38
CA PHE A 153 15.47 -10.39 0.71
C PHE A 153 16.23 -10.29 2.02
N VAL A 154 15.84 -11.08 3.01
CA VAL A 154 16.37 -10.99 4.38
C VAL A 154 16.95 -12.30 4.85
N ILE A 155 17.94 -12.21 5.73
CA ILE A 155 18.59 -13.35 6.40
C ILE A 155 18.73 -13.08 7.89
N ARG A 156 18.66 -14.12 8.73
CA ARG A 156 19.02 -14.02 10.14
C ARG A 156 20.51 -13.77 10.29
N LYS A 157 20.89 -12.82 11.12
CA LYS A 157 22.31 -12.42 11.36
C LYS A 157 23.17 -13.59 11.81
N ASP A 158 22.68 -14.42 12.72
CA ASP A 158 23.43 -15.58 13.21
C ASP A 158 23.67 -16.64 12.14
N VAL A 159 22.69 -16.80 11.23
CA VAL A 159 22.83 -17.69 10.08
C VAL A 159 23.88 -17.15 9.13
N LEU A 160 23.80 -15.89 8.74
CA LEU A 160 24.79 -15.24 7.86
C LEU A 160 26.20 -15.36 8.41
N ALA A 161 26.38 -15.09 9.71
CA ALA A 161 27.68 -15.21 10.37
C ALA A 161 28.26 -16.63 10.35
N ALA A 162 27.41 -17.66 10.32
CA ALA A 162 27.83 -19.06 10.43
C ALA A 162 28.13 -19.73 9.09
N ILE A 163 27.49 -19.28 7.99
CA ILE A 163 27.60 -19.96 6.68
C ILE A 163 28.76 -19.47 5.82
N GLY A 164 29.45 -18.42 6.25
CA GLY A 164 30.54 -17.81 5.49
C GLY A 164 30.05 -17.03 4.27
N ASP A 165 30.94 -16.78 3.36
CA ASP A 165 30.69 -15.99 2.14
C ASP A 165 29.86 -16.83 1.14
N GLN A 166 28.57 -16.54 1.06
CA GLN A 166 27.64 -17.13 0.10
C GLN A 166 27.14 -16.05 -0.86
N ASP A 167 27.11 -16.37 -2.14
CA ASP A 167 26.58 -15.48 -3.16
C ASP A 167 25.09 -15.79 -3.42
N PHE A 168 24.19 -15.02 -2.79
CA PHE A 168 22.76 -15.12 -3.01
C PHE A 168 22.27 -14.31 -4.23
N THR A 169 23.16 -13.67 -4.98
CA THR A 169 22.78 -12.79 -6.10
C THR A 169 22.59 -13.51 -7.42
N THR A 170 23.06 -14.75 -7.53
CA THR A 170 22.92 -15.60 -8.71
C THR A 170 22.03 -16.81 -8.40
N PRO A 171 21.31 -17.37 -9.40
CA PRO A 171 20.50 -18.59 -9.22
C PRO A 171 21.30 -19.75 -8.63
N GLU A 172 22.49 -20.03 -9.17
CA GLU A 172 23.35 -21.12 -8.72
C GLU A 172 23.91 -20.88 -7.31
N GLY A 173 24.32 -19.66 -7.03
CA GLY A 173 24.80 -19.24 -5.70
C GLY A 173 23.70 -19.30 -4.65
N PHE A 174 22.47 -18.93 -5.02
CA PHE A 174 21.30 -19.04 -4.16
C PHE A 174 21.00 -20.49 -3.78
N VAL A 175 20.97 -21.42 -4.72
CA VAL A 175 20.79 -22.86 -4.47
C VAL A 175 21.86 -23.38 -3.50
N LYS A 176 23.13 -23.09 -3.76
CA LYS A 176 24.26 -23.47 -2.90
C LYS A 176 24.18 -22.86 -1.51
N GLY A 177 23.77 -21.60 -1.42
CA GLY A 177 23.59 -20.89 -0.14
C GLY A 177 22.49 -21.55 0.71
N MET A 178 21.38 -21.97 0.11
CA MET A 178 20.31 -22.69 0.83
C MET A 178 20.78 -24.07 1.30
N GLN A 179 21.60 -24.79 0.52
CA GLN A 179 22.22 -26.05 0.93
C GLN A 179 23.18 -25.82 2.13
N ALA A 180 24.04 -24.81 2.08
CA ALA A 180 24.95 -24.47 3.19
C ALA A 180 24.17 -24.12 4.49
N ILE A 181 23.04 -23.42 4.38
CA ILE A 181 22.17 -23.15 5.51
C ILE A 181 21.62 -24.44 6.08
N LYS A 182 21.11 -25.36 5.24
CA LYS A 182 20.51 -26.60 5.68
C LYS A 182 21.50 -27.50 6.41
N GLU A 183 22.73 -27.55 5.94
CA GLU A 183 23.81 -28.33 6.58
C GLU A 183 24.11 -27.83 8.01
N LYS A 184 24.20 -26.50 8.21
CA LYS A 184 24.52 -25.93 9.52
C LYS A 184 23.32 -25.75 10.44
N PHE A 185 22.14 -25.55 9.85
CA PHE A 185 20.88 -25.30 10.58
C PHE A 185 19.76 -26.25 10.13
N PRO A 186 19.89 -27.56 10.34
CA PRO A 186 18.96 -28.56 9.80
C PRO A 186 17.50 -28.40 10.29
N LYS A 187 17.31 -27.66 11.40
CA LYS A 187 15.97 -27.40 11.97
C LYS A 187 15.29 -26.14 11.42
N LEU A 188 16.03 -25.30 10.68
CA LEU A 188 15.47 -24.12 10.05
C LEU A 188 14.91 -24.45 8.66
N ILE A 189 13.96 -23.65 8.22
CA ILE A 189 13.52 -23.58 6.84
C ILE A 189 14.49 -22.62 6.13
N PRO A 190 15.34 -23.10 5.21
CA PRO A 190 16.32 -22.24 4.56
C PRO A 190 15.72 -21.04 3.85
N PHE A 191 14.64 -21.25 3.08
CA PHE A 191 13.99 -20.18 2.34
C PHE A 191 12.49 -20.14 2.58
N GLY A 192 11.98 -18.99 3.05
CA GLY A 192 10.59 -18.68 3.23
C GLY A 192 10.12 -17.49 2.39
N PHE A 193 8.82 -17.34 2.27
CA PHE A 193 8.19 -16.23 1.54
C PHE A 193 6.78 -15.97 2.08
N ASN A 194 6.25 -14.77 1.83
CA ASN A 194 4.89 -14.42 2.24
C ASN A 194 3.86 -15.36 1.63
N ASP A 195 2.67 -15.36 2.24
CA ASP A 195 1.55 -16.17 1.81
C ASP A 195 1.29 -16.09 0.30
N PHE A 196 0.77 -17.19 -0.23
CA PHE A 196 0.43 -17.35 -1.65
C PHE A 196 -1.02 -16.96 -1.96
N SER A 197 -1.77 -16.51 -0.94
CA SER A 197 -3.18 -16.15 -1.08
C SER A 197 -3.32 -14.76 -1.71
N GLY A 198 -3.42 -14.70 -3.02
CA GLY A 198 -3.75 -13.47 -3.74
C GLY A 198 -2.70 -13.01 -4.75
N ALA A 199 -3.00 -11.88 -5.41
CA ALA A 199 -2.23 -11.31 -6.51
C ALA A 199 -0.90 -10.63 -6.09
N ASN A 200 -0.43 -10.82 -4.86
CA ASN A 200 0.75 -10.15 -4.32
C ASN A 200 1.72 -11.12 -3.63
N SER A 201 1.92 -12.29 -4.19
CA SER A 201 2.95 -13.20 -3.70
C SER A 201 4.33 -12.53 -3.76
N SER A 202 5.09 -12.62 -2.68
CA SER A 202 6.48 -12.13 -2.67
C SER A 202 7.37 -12.86 -3.68
N LEU A 203 7.03 -14.08 -4.08
CA LEU A 203 7.73 -14.81 -5.16
C LEU A 203 7.36 -14.31 -6.57
N GLU A 204 6.34 -13.49 -6.72
CA GLU A 204 5.97 -12.87 -7.99
C GLU A 204 6.47 -11.42 -8.04
N ASN A 205 5.67 -10.49 -7.58
CA ASN A 205 5.95 -9.06 -7.73
C ASN A 205 7.26 -8.62 -7.08
N VAL A 206 7.57 -9.11 -5.87
CA VAL A 206 8.79 -8.71 -5.16
C VAL A 206 10.04 -9.26 -5.85
N VAL A 207 10.02 -10.53 -6.27
CA VAL A 207 11.13 -11.10 -7.04
C VAL A 207 11.30 -10.36 -8.38
N GLN A 208 10.22 -10.10 -9.09
CA GLN A 208 10.27 -9.35 -10.35
C GLN A 208 10.86 -7.94 -10.15
N ASP A 209 10.50 -7.26 -9.05
CA ASP A 209 11.08 -5.96 -8.69
C ASP A 209 12.57 -6.06 -8.29
N MET A 210 12.95 -7.10 -7.55
CA MET A 210 14.35 -7.40 -7.25
C MET A 210 15.19 -7.62 -8.51
N LEU A 211 14.61 -8.20 -9.55
CA LEU A 211 15.25 -8.42 -10.84
C LEU A 211 15.18 -7.20 -11.77
N GLY A 212 14.52 -6.12 -11.37
CA GLY A 212 14.29 -4.99 -12.25
C GLY A 212 13.57 -5.35 -13.55
N VAL A 213 12.67 -6.34 -13.49
CA VAL A 213 11.87 -6.73 -14.66
C VAL A 213 10.99 -5.54 -15.05
N PRO A 214 11.08 -5.04 -16.29
CA PRO A 214 10.30 -3.88 -16.70
C PRO A 214 8.81 -4.17 -16.66
N ILE A 215 8.02 -3.19 -16.26
CA ILE A 215 6.55 -3.25 -16.26
C ILE A 215 5.97 -2.83 -17.61
N THR A 216 6.71 -1.99 -18.33
CA THR A 216 6.42 -1.62 -19.71
C THR A 216 7.69 -1.81 -20.56
N LYS A 217 7.49 -2.21 -21.81
CA LYS A 217 8.55 -2.28 -22.81
C LYS A 217 8.05 -1.62 -24.09
N ASP A 218 8.82 -0.68 -24.59
CA ASP A 218 8.42 0.13 -25.77
C ASP A 218 7.04 0.81 -25.60
N GLY A 219 6.76 1.29 -24.36
CA GLY A 219 5.51 1.96 -23.99
C GLY A 219 4.28 1.06 -23.91
N LYS A 220 4.48 -0.26 -23.90
CA LYS A 220 3.41 -1.26 -23.83
C LYS A 220 3.57 -2.14 -22.57
N PHE A 221 2.45 -2.70 -22.12
CA PHE A 221 2.45 -3.71 -21.06
C PHE A 221 3.43 -4.83 -21.39
N TYR A 222 4.26 -5.18 -20.42
CA TYR A 222 5.19 -6.30 -20.49
C TYR A 222 4.75 -7.39 -19.52
N ASP A 223 4.59 -8.62 -20.03
CA ASP A 223 4.23 -9.78 -19.21
C ASP A 223 5.44 -10.24 -18.40
N ARG A 224 5.53 -9.74 -17.17
CA ARG A 224 6.63 -10.02 -16.24
C ARG A 224 6.70 -11.48 -15.83
N ASP A 225 5.57 -12.19 -15.83
CA ASP A 225 5.50 -13.61 -15.45
C ASP A 225 6.24 -14.52 -16.44
N LEU A 226 6.34 -14.07 -17.68
CA LEU A 226 7.06 -14.76 -18.74
C LEU A 226 8.46 -14.18 -19.03
N ASP A 227 8.94 -13.25 -18.20
CA ASP A 227 10.29 -12.70 -18.35
C ASP A 227 11.35 -13.80 -18.21
N PRO A 228 12.29 -13.95 -19.16
CA PRO A 228 13.28 -15.01 -19.13
C PRO A 228 14.14 -15.07 -17.88
N ASP A 229 14.50 -13.89 -17.32
CA ASP A 229 15.30 -13.81 -16.11
C ASP A 229 14.51 -14.24 -14.88
N TYR A 230 13.23 -13.83 -14.79
CA TYR A 230 12.33 -14.30 -13.76
C TYR A 230 12.11 -15.81 -13.81
N LEU A 231 11.93 -16.38 -15.01
CA LEU A 231 11.79 -17.82 -15.17
C LEU A 231 13.04 -18.60 -14.75
N LYS A 232 14.25 -18.06 -14.96
CA LYS A 232 15.48 -18.65 -14.42
C LYS A 232 15.46 -18.73 -12.90
N TRP A 233 14.94 -17.70 -12.22
CA TRP A 233 14.82 -17.72 -10.78
C TRP A 233 13.75 -18.67 -10.28
N LEU A 234 12.63 -18.82 -10.98
CA LEU A 234 11.65 -19.87 -10.66
C LEU A 234 12.24 -21.27 -10.80
N GLU A 235 13.10 -21.49 -11.79
CA GLU A 235 13.85 -22.76 -11.94
C GLU A 235 14.82 -22.97 -10.76
N ALA A 236 15.51 -21.95 -10.29
CA ALA A 236 16.33 -22.03 -9.08
C ALA A 236 15.48 -22.36 -7.84
N PHE A 237 14.31 -21.76 -7.69
CA PHE A 237 13.41 -22.07 -6.57
C PHE A 237 12.90 -23.54 -6.68
N ARG A 238 12.71 -24.08 -7.89
CA ARG A 238 12.41 -25.49 -8.10
C ARG A 238 13.53 -26.37 -7.53
N GLU A 239 14.80 -26.06 -7.81
CA GLU A 239 15.93 -26.80 -7.25
C GLU A 239 15.98 -26.68 -5.72
N VAL A 240 15.81 -25.48 -5.18
CA VAL A 240 15.74 -25.26 -3.71
C VAL A 240 14.63 -26.09 -3.08
N HIS A 241 13.47 -26.20 -3.72
CA HIS A 241 12.37 -27.03 -3.25
C HIS A 241 12.71 -28.53 -3.34
N ALA A 242 13.29 -28.96 -4.45
CA ALA A 242 13.71 -30.38 -4.67
C ALA A 242 14.73 -30.83 -3.62
N ASP A 243 15.60 -29.93 -3.17
CA ASP A 243 16.56 -30.16 -2.07
C ASP A 243 15.92 -30.15 -0.67
N GLY A 244 14.61 -29.91 -0.56
CA GLY A 244 13.88 -29.81 0.71
C GLY A 244 14.15 -28.52 1.48
N ASN A 245 14.58 -27.45 0.81
CA ASN A 245 14.94 -26.17 1.40
C ASN A 245 13.82 -25.12 1.34
N ILE A 246 12.70 -25.44 0.71
CA ILE A 246 11.40 -24.77 0.81
C ILE A 246 10.43 -25.76 1.48
N SER A 247 9.73 -25.32 2.53
CA SER A 247 8.67 -26.13 3.14
C SER A 247 7.41 -26.13 2.28
N ASP A 248 6.78 -27.29 2.09
CA ASP A 248 5.51 -27.38 1.37
C ASP A 248 4.38 -26.58 2.02
N ASP A 249 4.41 -26.42 3.33
CA ASP A 249 3.47 -25.56 4.07
C ASP A 249 3.51 -24.10 3.59
N SER A 250 4.66 -23.63 3.08
CA SER A 250 4.81 -22.25 2.62
C SER A 250 3.87 -21.91 1.46
N PHE A 251 3.38 -22.90 0.71
CA PHE A 251 2.41 -22.68 -0.38
C PHE A 251 0.94 -22.62 0.11
N THR A 252 0.70 -22.94 1.37
CA THR A 252 -0.65 -22.95 1.98
C THR A 252 -0.75 -22.13 3.25
N ASP A 253 0.37 -21.67 3.79
CA ASP A 253 0.40 -20.75 4.94
C ASP A 253 -0.37 -19.47 4.61
N ASP A 254 -1.24 -19.07 5.52
CA ASP A 254 -1.79 -17.73 5.53
C ASP A 254 -0.86 -16.74 6.26
N SER A 255 -1.24 -15.49 6.32
CA SER A 255 -0.45 -14.43 6.97
C SER A 255 -0.21 -14.72 8.47
N ASN A 256 -1.16 -15.36 9.15
CA ASN A 256 -1.00 -15.72 10.57
C ASN A 256 0.04 -16.83 10.75
N ALA A 257 -0.05 -17.90 9.94
CA ALA A 257 0.93 -18.99 9.98
C ALA A 257 2.34 -18.51 9.63
N PHE A 258 2.47 -17.64 8.64
CA PHE A 258 3.73 -17.01 8.28
C PHE A 258 4.29 -16.17 9.43
N ASN A 259 3.48 -15.33 10.08
CA ASN A 259 3.87 -14.51 11.22
C ASN A 259 4.27 -15.36 12.44
N GLU A 260 3.58 -16.46 12.72
CA GLU A 260 3.96 -17.39 13.79
C GLU A 260 5.34 -18.00 13.56
N LYS A 261 5.65 -18.38 12.32
CA LYS A 261 6.99 -18.87 11.94
C LYS A 261 8.07 -17.81 12.08
N ILE A 262 7.78 -16.53 11.78
CA ILE A 262 8.68 -15.39 12.08
C ILE A 262 8.92 -15.26 13.58
N ASN A 263 7.85 -15.24 14.39
CA ASN A 263 7.94 -15.14 15.86
C ASN A 263 8.77 -16.26 16.49
N ALA A 264 8.76 -17.43 15.87
CA ALA A 264 9.53 -18.59 16.29
C ALA A 264 10.94 -18.66 15.66
N GLY A 265 11.29 -17.72 14.78
CA GLY A 265 12.58 -17.68 14.07
C GLY A 265 12.82 -18.93 13.20
N LYS A 266 11.77 -19.49 12.61
CA LYS A 266 11.85 -20.74 11.83
C LYS A 266 12.56 -20.58 10.49
N TYR A 267 12.49 -19.38 9.88
CA TYR A 267 13.14 -19.13 8.61
C TYR A 267 14.60 -18.71 8.80
N ALA A 268 15.49 -19.21 7.96
CA ALA A 268 16.85 -18.70 7.86
C ALA A 268 16.90 -17.46 6.97
N THR A 269 16.25 -17.55 5.80
CA THR A 269 16.07 -16.44 4.85
C THR A 269 14.60 -16.31 4.46
N MET A 270 14.21 -15.12 4.01
CA MET A 270 12.88 -14.87 3.47
C MET A 270 12.93 -13.89 2.29
N MET A 271 12.09 -14.14 1.28
CA MET A 271 11.65 -13.09 0.38
C MET A 271 10.46 -12.40 1.06
N LEU A 272 10.71 -11.24 1.61
CA LEU A 272 9.74 -10.52 2.44
C LEU A 272 9.11 -9.39 1.63
N GLY A 273 7.80 -9.49 1.40
CA GLY A 273 6.98 -8.41 0.88
C GLY A 273 6.22 -7.71 2.00
N SER A 274 6.05 -6.38 1.87
CA SER A 274 5.31 -5.58 2.86
C SER A 274 5.83 -5.74 4.29
N ASP A 275 7.13 -5.53 4.50
CA ASP A 275 7.84 -5.68 5.78
C ASP A 275 7.09 -5.06 6.98
N VAL A 276 6.41 -3.95 6.75
CA VAL A 276 5.62 -3.23 7.78
C VAL A 276 4.48 -4.09 8.33
N ASN A 277 3.87 -4.92 7.49
CA ASN A 277 2.76 -5.80 7.90
C ASN A 277 3.25 -6.92 8.83
N HIS A 278 4.53 -7.23 8.77
CA HIS A 278 5.19 -8.25 9.60
C HIS A 278 6.07 -7.63 10.70
N GLY A 279 6.10 -6.30 10.79
CA GLY A 279 7.01 -5.56 11.66
C GLY A 279 6.91 -5.93 13.13
N THR A 280 5.71 -6.11 13.66
CA THR A 280 5.50 -6.53 15.06
C THR A 280 6.12 -7.90 15.32
N ASN A 281 5.98 -8.84 14.39
CA ASN A 281 6.50 -10.21 14.53
C ASN A 281 8.03 -10.25 14.40
N LEU A 282 8.58 -9.48 13.46
CA LEU A 282 10.03 -9.28 13.31
C LEU A 282 10.64 -8.63 14.56
N GLN A 283 9.96 -7.65 15.14
CA GLN A 283 10.37 -6.99 16.39
C GLN A 283 10.32 -7.94 17.58
N THR A 284 9.27 -8.73 17.70
CA THR A 284 9.12 -9.74 18.75
C THR A 284 10.26 -10.75 18.69
N TRP A 285 10.62 -11.21 17.51
CA TRP A 285 11.76 -12.10 17.32
C TRP A 285 13.09 -11.44 17.67
N MET A 286 13.35 -10.24 17.13
CA MET A 286 14.58 -9.49 17.39
C MET A 286 14.77 -9.17 18.89
N SER A 287 13.69 -8.92 19.62
CA SER A 287 13.73 -8.60 21.05
C SER A 287 14.22 -9.76 21.92
N LYS A 288 14.12 -11.00 21.45
CA LYS A 288 14.64 -12.19 22.15
C LYS A 288 16.17 -12.26 22.07
N ASP A 289 16.74 -11.91 20.92
CA ASP A 289 18.17 -11.88 20.68
C ASP A 289 18.48 -11.04 19.44
N LYS A 290 19.08 -9.87 19.63
CA LYS A 290 19.44 -8.95 18.54
C LYS A 290 20.40 -9.55 17.51
N ASN A 291 21.22 -10.55 17.91
CA ASN A 291 22.13 -11.26 17.02
C ASN A 291 21.39 -12.21 16.06
N LYS A 292 20.12 -12.45 16.28
CA LYS A 292 19.24 -13.26 15.43
C LYS A 292 18.21 -12.42 14.64
N ALA A 293 18.32 -11.09 14.67
CA ALA A 293 17.48 -10.22 13.86
C ALA A 293 17.58 -10.59 12.39
N TYR A 294 16.49 -10.38 11.65
CA TYR A 294 16.49 -10.45 10.19
C TYR A 294 17.00 -9.14 9.61
N GLU A 295 17.90 -9.20 8.68
CA GLU A 295 18.43 -8.05 7.97
C GLU A 295 18.39 -8.26 6.46
N ALA A 296 18.12 -7.19 5.72
CA ALA A 296 18.21 -7.19 4.26
C ALA A 296 19.68 -7.31 3.84
N ILE A 297 19.90 -8.15 2.85
CA ILE A 297 21.23 -8.32 2.21
C ILE A 297 21.07 -8.28 0.68
N GLU A 298 22.20 -8.15 -0.01
CA GLU A 298 22.24 -8.37 -1.45
C GLU A 298 21.95 -9.84 -1.74
N GLY A 299 20.85 -10.07 -2.47
CA GLY A 299 20.39 -11.40 -2.88
C GLY A 299 19.55 -11.26 -4.12
N ILE A 300 18.95 -12.30 -4.60
CA ILE A 300 18.09 -12.34 -5.79
C ILE A 300 18.27 -11.14 -6.71
N SER A 301 19.10 -11.25 -7.72
CA SER A 301 19.49 -10.16 -8.62
C SER A 301 19.33 -10.59 -10.08
N SER A 302 19.20 -9.62 -10.98
CA SER A 302 19.12 -9.87 -12.40
C SER A 302 20.37 -10.58 -12.93
N THR A 303 20.19 -11.63 -13.70
CA THR A 303 21.27 -12.29 -14.47
C THR A 303 21.64 -11.48 -15.73
N GLU A 304 20.85 -10.47 -16.06
CA GLU A 304 21.02 -9.59 -17.23
C GLU A 304 21.57 -8.22 -16.86
N GLY A 305 21.94 -7.99 -15.58
CA GLY A 305 22.54 -6.74 -15.10
C GLY A 305 21.54 -5.60 -14.91
N ARG A 306 20.24 -5.87 -14.83
CA ARG A 306 19.23 -4.84 -14.52
C ARG A 306 19.32 -4.44 -13.04
N GLU A 307 19.09 -3.18 -12.74
CA GLU A 307 18.98 -2.68 -11.36
C GLU A 307 17.61 -3.02 -10.78
N ARG A 308 17.54 -3.16 -9.46
CA ARG A 308 16.28 -3.35 -8.73
C ARG A 308 15.37 -2.13 -8.88
N THR A 309 14.07 -2.36 -8.88
CA THR A 309 13.04 -1.32 -9.01
C THR A 309 11.98 -1.50 -7.94
N LEU A 310 12.39 -1.40 -6.67
CA LEU A 310 11.46 -1.55 -5.55
C LEU A 310 10.41 -0.43 -5.58
N SER A 311 9.18 -0.78 -5.30
CA SER A 311 8.06 0.15 -5.29
C SER A 311 7.41 0.28 -3.91
N GLN A 312 6.61 1.31 -3.74
CA GLN A 312 5.79 1.59 -2.58
C GLN A 312 4.36 1.85 -3.07
N ALA A 313 3.45 2.17 -2.15
CA ALA A 313 2.11 2.63 -2.54
C ALA A 313 2.18 3.71 -3.61
N GLY A 314 1.35 3.57 -4.63
CA GLY A 314 1.37 4.41 -5.82
C GLY A 314 0.56 5.69 -5.69
N ILE A 315 0.32 6.33 -6.83
CA ILE A 315 -0.45 7.57 -6.92
C ILE A 315 -1.95 7.36 -6.69
N SER A 316 -2.47 6.17 -6.94
CA SER A 316 -3.88 5.84 -6.67
C SER A 316 -4.24 5.87 -5.18
N GLY A 317 -3.27 5.62 -4.29
CA GLY A 317 -3.54 5.55 -2.87
C GLY A 317 -4.33 4.32 -2.44
N PHE A 318 -5.02 4.43 -1.28
CA PHE A 318 -5.74 3.31 -0.67
C PHE A 318 -7.25 3.54 -0.61
N THR A 319 -7.69 4.72 -0.13
CA THR A 319 -9.11 5.10 -0.10
C THR A 319 -9.29 6.40 -0.86
N ILE A 320 -10.50 6.70 -1.28
CA ILE A 320 -10.84 7.99 -1.89
C ILE A 320 -12.11 8.55 -1.28
N THR A 321 -12.09 9.83 -0.87
CA THR A 321 -13.17 10.50 -0.17
C THR A 321 -13.76 11.61 -1.01
N TYR A 322 -15.09 11.66 -1.06
CA TYR A 322 -15.92 12.60 -1.83
C TYR A 322 -16.82 13.42 -0.92
N VAL A 323 -17.19 14.61 -1.39
CA VAL A 323 -18.27 15.42 -0.82
C VAL A 323 -19.51 15.29 -1.71
N SER A 324 -20.57 14.73 -1.16
CA SER A 324 -21.85 14.55 -1.89
C SER A 324 -22.45 15.89 -2.33
N ASN A 325 -22.97 15.95 -3.56
CA ASN A 325 -23.72 17.13 -4.00
C ASN A 325 -25.13 17.24 -3.38
N LYS A 326 -25.51 16.27 -2.55
CA LYS A 326 -26.73 16.29 -1.73
C LYS A 326 -26.51 16.83 -0.32
N THR A 327 -25.25 17.07 0.07
CA THR A 327 -24.95 17.64 1.39
C THR A 327 -25.59 19.03 1.57
N LYS A 328 -26.15 19.24 2.74
CA LYS A 328 -26.67 20.55 3.14
C LYS A 328 -25.60 21.46 3.75
N ASN A 329 -24.42 20.92 4.02
CA ASN A 329 -23.32 21.66 4.66
C ASN A 329 -21.97 21.44 3.91
N PRO A 330 -21.91 21.77 2.62
CA PRO A 330 -20.69 21.55 1.82
C PRO A 330 -19.51 22.36 2.36
N SER A 331 -19.75 23.53 2.96
CA SER A 331 -18.69 24.34 3.56
C SER A 331 -17.99 23.62 4.72
N LYS A 332 -18.73 22.94 5.59
CA LYS A 332 -18.15 22.18 6.71
C LYS A 332 -17.47 20.91 6.22
N ALA A 333 -18.07 20.22 5.24
CA ALA A 333 -17.45 19.04 4.61
C ALA A 333 -16.10 19.38 3.96
N THR A 334 -16.01 20.52 3.27
CA THR A 334 -14.74 21.01 2.69
C THR A 334 -13.69 21.29 3.77
N GLN A 335 -14.10 21.93 4.88
CA GLN A 335 -13.20 22.20 6.01
C GLN A 335 -12.67 20.92 6.66
N VAL A 336 -13.47 19.85 6.71
CA VAL A 336 -13.02 18.55 7.22
C VAL A 336 -11.94 17.97 6.31
N LEU A 337 -12.13 18.01 4.98
CA LEU A 337 -11.11 17.53 4.03
C LEU A 337 -9.82 18.36 4.12
N GLU A 338 -9.93 19.69 4.14
CA GLU A 338 -8.76 20.60 4.28
C GLU A 338 -8.02 20.33 5.58
N TYR A 339 -8.75 20.29 6.71
CA TYR A 339 -8.14 20.04 8.01
C TYR A 339 -7.33 18.75 8.05
N LEU A 340 -7.91 17.64 7.57
CA LEU A 340 -7.26 16.34 7.57
C LEU A 340 -6.05 16.29 6.62
N LEU A 341 -6.09 17.03 5.52
CA LEU A 341 -4.99 17.09 4.55
C LEU A 341 -3.87 18.04 5.01
N SER A 342 -4.19 19.05 5.78
CA SER A 342 -3.23 20.03 6.30
C SER A 342 -2.20 19.41 7.23
N LYS A 343 -1.04 20.09 7.39
CA LYS A 343 -0.01 19.67 8.36
C LYS A 343 -0.60 19.37 9.73
N LYS A 344 -1.53 20.20 10.22
CA LYS A 344 -2.14 20.02 11.55
C LYS A 344 -2.92 18.70 11.64
N GLY A 345 -3.76 18.41 10.66
CA GLY A 345 -4.52 17.17 10.62
C GLY A 345 -3.63 15.95 10.45
N GLN A 346 -2.62 16.03 9.60
CA GLN A 346 -1.65 14.95 9.39
C GLN A 346 -0.85 14.66 10.66
N MET A 347 -0.38 15.68 11.38
CA MET A 347 0.32 15.49 12.66
C MET A 347 -0.61 14.87 13.71
N LEU A 348 -1.84 15.33 13.79
CA LEU A 348 -2.84 14.78 14.72
C LEU A 348 -3.14 13.32 14.42
N THR A 349 -3.43 12.96 13.17
CA THR A 349 -3.83 11.59 12.81
C THR A 349 -2.69 10.60 12.86
N ASN A 350 -1.45 11.04 12.61
CA ASN A 350 -0.26 10.17 12.65
C ASN A 350 0.44 10.14 14.02
N TYR A 351 0.33 11.20 14.83
CA TYR A 351 1.13 11.33 16.06
C TYR A 351 0.33 11.77 17.30
N GLY A 352 -0.89 12.24 17.13
CA GLY A 352 -1.72 12.70 18.24
C GLY A 352 -1.46 14.17 18.61
N ILE A 353 -1.21 14.44 19.87
CA ILE A 353 -1.10 15.80 20.42
C ILE A 353 0.33 16.08 20.85
N GLU A 354 0.92 17.14 20.32
CA GLU A 354 2.26 17.59 20.68
C GLU A 354 2.35 17.91 22.18
N GLY A 355 3.42 17.44 22.82
CA GLY A 355 3.63 17.55 24.26
C GLY A 355 2.92 16.46 25.08
N ASP A 356 1.92 15.76 24.55
CA ASP A 356 1.25 14.63 25.19
C ASP A 356 1.71 13.28 24.62
N THR A 357 1.57 13.08 23.32
CA THR A 357 1.93 11.81 22.68
C THR A 357 3.25 11.87 21.91
N TYR A 358 3.62 13.03 21.43
CA TYR A 358 4.89 13.21 20.71
C TYR A 358 5.52 14.58 21.02
N THR A 359 6.80 14.69 20.69
CA THR A 359 7.54 15.94 20.62
C THR A 359 8.16 16.08 19.23
N GLN A 360 8.41 17.31 18.79
CA GLN A 360 9.08 17.60 17.53
C GLN A 360 10.33 18.45 17.82
N ASP A 361 11.47 18.09 17.27
CA ASP A 361 12.70 18.86 17.41
C ASP A 361 12.77 20.01 16.39
N ALA A 362 13.87 20.81 16.46
CA ALA A 362 14.07 21.94 15.57
C ALA A 362 14.21 21.55 14.08
N ASN A 363 14.57 20.29 13.78
CA ASN A 363 14.66 19.75 12.43
C ASN A 363 13.33 19.15 11.93
N GLY A 364 12.30 19.16 12.78
CA GLY A 364 11.00 18.58 12.46
C GLY A 364 10.90 17.07 12.72
N GLU A 365 11.94 16.46 13.30
CA GLU A 365 11.92 15.04 13.65
C GLU A 365 10.98 14.79 14.83
N VAL A 366 10.11 13.79 14.69
CA VAL A 366 9.12 13.41 15.69
C VAL A 366 9.64 12.29 16.57
N LYS A 367 9.41 12.42 17.87
CA LYS A 367 9.67 11.34 18.86
C LYS A 367 8.45 11.11 19.72
N TRP A 368 8.13 9.83 19.97
CA TRP A 368 7.10 9.48 20.93
C TRP A 368 7.50 9.89 22.35
N THR A 369 6.55 10.39 23.11
CA THR A 369 6.74 10.51 24.56
C THR A 369 6.83 9.12 25.20
N ALA A 370 7.44 9.03 26.39
CA ALA A 370 7.51 7.77 27.13
C ALA A 370 6.10 7.19 27.41
N LYS A 371 5.12 8.07 27.66
CA LYS A 371 3.71 7.67 27.85
C LYS A 371 3.15 7.01 26.58
N ALA A 372 3.32 7.62 25.42
CA ALA A 372 2.81 7.07 24.17
C ALA A 372 3.50 5.76 23.78
N ALA A 373 4.82 5.72 23.88
CA ALA A 373 5.61 4.50 23.61
C ALA A 373 5.18 3.33 24.50
N LYS A 374 4.90 3.60 25.77
CA LYS A 374 4.41 2.58 26.71
C LYS A 374 3.04 2.03 26.31
N VAL A 375 2.08 2.90 25.97
CA VAL A 375 0.75 2.45 25.55
C VAL A 375 0.83 1.64 24.26
N GLN A 376 1.64 2.08 23.28
CA GLN A 376 1.83 1.32 22.04
C GLN A 376 2.35 -0.10 22.28
N SER A 377 3.29 -0.26 23.20
CA SER A 377 3.92 -1.56 23.48
C SER A 377 3.12 -2.47 24.41
N GLU A 378 2.34 -1.92 25.33
CA GLU A 378 1.70 -2.68 26.40
C GLU A 378 0.17 -2.80 26.23
N ASP A 379 -0.48 -1.87 25.52
CA ASP A 379 -1.95 -1.84 25.35
C ASP A 379 -2.38 -1.43 23.95
N ALA A 380 -2.27 -2.39 23.03
CA ALA A 380 -2.69 -2.19 21.62
C ALA A 380 -4.16 -1.79 21.50
N SER A 381 -5.04 -2.29 22.37
CA SER A 381 -6.46 -1.93 22.37
C SER A 381 -6.69 -0.47 22.72
N ALA A 382 -6.02 0.03 23.76
CA ALA A 382 -6.07 1.45 24.10
C ALA A 382 -5.51 2.32 22.95
N TRP A 383 -4.39 1.91 22.36
CA TRP A 383 -3.81 2.64 21.23
C TRP A 383 -4.78 2.77 20.06
N GLN A 384 -5.43 1.70 19.66
CA GLN A 384 -6.39 1.67 18.55
C GLN A 384 -7.69 2.42 18.86
N ASN A 385 -8.22 2.32 20.09
CA ASN A 385 -9.58 2.75 20.39
C ASN A 385 -9.67 4.02 21.24
N GLN A 386 -8.69 4.31 22.09
CA GLN A 386 -8.68 5.49 22.95
C GLN A 386 -7.80 6.60 22.39
N TYR A 387 -6.68 6.26 21.76
CA TYR A 387 -5.81 7.22 21.07
C TYR A 387 -6.20 7.40 19.61
N ARG A 388 -6.40 6.30 18.89
CA ARG A 388 -6.77 6.23 17.46
C ARG A 388 -5.71 6.82 16.52
N ILE A 389 -4.48 6.90 16.98
CA ILE A 389 -3.34 7.41 16.23
C ILE A 389 -2.93 6.35 15.20
N GLY A 390 -2.81 6.77 13.92
CA GLY A 390 -2.57 5.88 12.79
C GLY A 390 -3.82 5.15 12.29
N GLU A 391 -4.88 5.07 13.08
CA GLU A 391 -6.12 4.38 12.72
C GLU A 391 -7.13 5.27 11.99
N PHE A 392 -7.04 6.60 12.16
CA PHE A 392 -7.86 7.56 11.43
C PHE A 392 -7.14 8.02 10.15
N PHE A 393 -7.13 7.17 9.13
CA PHE A 393 -6.26 7.31 7.96
C PHE A 393 -6.94 7.82 6.68
N LEU A 394 -8.18 8.27 6.73
CA LEU A 394 -8.98 8.57 5.53
C LEU A 394 -8.39 9.66 4.61
N MET A 395 -7.48 10.48 5.12
CA MET A 395 -6.73 11.48 4.35
C MET A 395 -5.22 11.41 4.60
N SER A 396 -4.73 10.34 5.24
CA SER A 396 -3.32 10.20 5.62
C SER A 396 -2.39 10.14 4.42
N HIS A 397 -1.17 10.64 4.60
CA HIS A 397 -0.11 10.61 3.60
C HIS A 397 1.20 10.07 4.20
N ASP A 398 1.88 9.17 3.48
CA ASP A 398 3.08 8.46 3.96
C ASP A 398 4.23 9.40 4.35
N LYS A 399 4.43 10.53 3.66
CA LYS A 399 5.51 11.48 3.96
C LYS A 399 5.50 11.97 5.41
N TRP A 400 4.33 12.05 6.05
CA TRP A 400 4.24 12.50 7.44
C TRP A 400 4.64 11.43 8.44
N LYS A 401 4.54 10.15 8.07
CA LYS A 401 5.03 9.04 8.90
C LYS A 401 6.55 9.02 8.97
N ALA A 402 7.24 9.48 7.92
CA ALA A 402 8.69 9.52 7.84
C ALA A 402 9.35 10.54 8.81
N LEU A 403 8.57 11.43 9.42
CA LEU A 403 9.08 12.35 10.44
C LEU A 403 9.53 11.64 11.71
N ASN A 404 8.99 10.45 11.99
CA ASN A 404 9.47 9.63 13.10
C ASN A 404 10.54 8.65 12.62
N LYS A 405 11.80 9.03 12.84
CA LYS A 405 12.97 8.20 12.50
C LYS A 405 13.24 7.11 13.53
N ASP A 406 12.78 7.29 14.76
CA ASP A 406 12.81 6.27 15.80
C ASP A 406 11.53 5.42 15.74
N SER A 407 11.30 4.72 14.62
CA SER A 407 10.19 3.78 14.52
C SER A 407 10.23 2.82 15.71
N TYR A 408 9.08 2.61 16.39
CA TYR A 408 8.97 1.55 17.40
C TYR A 408 9.21 0.15 16.81
N VAL A 409 9.13 0.02 15.49
CA VAL A 409 9.43 -1.21 14.73
C VAL A 409 10.86 -1.14 14.18
N GLN A 410 11.86 -1.17 15.07
CA GLN A 410 13.28 -1.13 14.68
C GLN A 410 13.70 -2.28 13.76
N ALA A 411 13.01 -3.41 13.85
CA ALA A 411 13.33 -4.60 13.07
C ALA A 411 13.23 -4.39 11.55
N VAL A 412 12.44 -3.41 11.08
CA VAL A 412 12.29 -3.13 9.64
C VAL A 412 13.17 -1.97 9.15
N TRP A 413 13.80 -1.25 10.04
CA TRP A 413 14.57 -0.05 9.70
C TRP A 413 15.74 -0.31 8.77
N GLN A 414 16.50 -1.36 9.07
CA GLN A 414 17.64 -1.74 8.23
C GLN A 414 17.17 -2.12 6.82
N MET A 415 16.05 -2.85 6.72
CA MET A 415 15.46 -3.28 5.44
C MET A 415 15.04 -2.08 4.59
N GLN A 416 14.33 -1.13 5.19
CA GLN A 416 13.86 0.08 4.53
C GLN A 416 15.04 0.97 4.08
N LYS A 417 16.04 1.13 4.95
CA LYS A 417 17.25 1.90 4.61
C LYS A 417 18.05 1.23 3.49
N TRP A 418 18.16 -0.10 3.51
CA TRP A 418 18.82 -0.86 2.46
C TRP A 418 18.15 -0.64 1.09
N GLY A 419 16.82 -0.72 1.05
CA GLY A 419 16.04 -0.64 -0.19
C GLY A 419 15.85 0.78 -0.74
N GLN A 420 16.10 1.82 0.06
CA GLN A 420 15.78 3.21 -0.29
C GLN A 420 16.36 3.66 -1.65
N LYS A 421 17.58 3.25 -1.96
CA LYS A 421 18.26 3.59 -3.23
C LYS A 421 17.61 2.96 -4.47
N TYR A 422 16.77 1.93 -4.29
CA TYR A 422 16.08 1.21 -5.35
C TYR A 422 14.63 1.63 -5.52
N LEU A 423 14.15 2.55 -4.69
CA LEU A 423 12.75 2.99 -4.71
C LEU A 423 12.42 3.65 -6.05
N THR A 424 11.49 3.05 -6.78
CA THR A 424 11.13 3.45 -8.14
C THR A 424 9.62 3.54 -8.30
N PRO A 425 9.07 4.67 -8.78
CA PRO A 425 7.63 4.78 -9.02
C PRO A 425 7.20 3.88 -10.20
N GLN A 426 6.02 3.28 -10.08
CA GLN A 426 5.41 2.41 -11.09
C GLN A 426 3.97 2.85 -11.38
N PHE A 427 3.75 4.15 -11.58
CA PHE A 427 2.40 4.73 -11.66
C PHE A 427 1.67 4.42 -12.95
N ASP A 428 2.37 4.27 -14.05
CA ASP A 428 1.78 4.06 -15.39
C ASP A 428 1.04 2.72 -15.51
N ILE A 429 1.37 1.74 -14.68
CA ILE A 429 0.65 0.44 -14.64
C ILE A 429 -0.45 0.36 -13.57
N GLU A 430 -0.70 1.42 -12.83
CA GLU A 430 -1.77 1.38 -11.84
C GLU A 430 -3.14 1.36 -12.51
N ASN A 431 -4.02 0.50 -11.98
CA ASN A 431 -5.42 0.41 -12.42
C ASN A 431 -5.61 0.07 -13.91
N ILE A 432 -4.69 -0.72 -14.50
CA ILE A 432 -4.77 -1.10 -15.91
C ILE A 432 -5.58 -2.37 -16.17
N ALA A 433 -6.08 -3.03 -15.12
CA ALA A 433 -6.96 -4.19 -15.28
C ALA A 433 -8.21 -3.84 -16.13
N PRO A 434 -8.76 -4.81 -16.87
CA PRO A 434 -10.03 -4.62 -17.57
C PRO A 434 -11.15 -4.19 -16.62
N ASP A 435 -12.10 -3.44 -17.12
CA ASP A 435 -13.21 -2.88 -16.33
C ASP A 435 -14.05 -3.98 -15.67
N PRO A 436 -14.38 -3.85 -14.38
CA PRO A 436 -15.18 -4.84 -13.66
C PRO A 436 -16.51 -5.17 -14.37
N GLY A 437 -16.90 -6.44 -14.33
CA GLY A 437 -18.15 -6.92 -14.93
C GLY A 437 -18.09 -7.24 -16.43
N THR A 438 -16.97 -6.96 -17.09
CA THR A 438 -16.73 -7.32 -18.50
C THR A 438 -16.30 -8.77 -18.66
N GLN A 439 -16.41 -9.32 -19.87
CA GLN A 439 -15.88 -10.63 -20.19
C GLN A 439 -14.36 -10.67 -20.04
N GLU A 440 -13.68 -9.59 -20.46
CA GLU A 440 -12.25 -9.42 -20.32
C GLU A 440 -11.80 -9.44 -18.86
N SER A 441 -12.54 -8.80 -17.95
CA SER A 441 -12.27 -8.81 -16.52
C SER A 441 -12.33 -10.22 -15.93
N ARG A 442 -13.31 -11.04 -16.35
CA ARG A 442 -13.43 -12.44 -15.92
C ARG A 442 -12.27 -13.29 -16.45
N ALA A 443 -11.93 -13.12 -17.72
CA ALA A 443 -10.81 -13.83 -18.35
C ALA A 443 -9.47 -13.44 -17.68
N TYR A 444 -9.28 -12.15 -17.39
CA TYR A 444 -8.11 -11.67 -16.65
C TYR A 444 -7.99 -12.28 -15.27
N SER A 445 -9.08 -12.30 -14.50
CA SER A 445 -9.09 -12.94 -13.17
C SER A 445 -8.78 -14.45 -13.24
N ALA A 446 -9.29 -15.13 -14.28
CA ALA A 446 -8.98 -16.54 -14.52
C ALA A 446 -7.49 -16.76 -14.80
N ILE A 447 -6.86 -15.90 -15.61
CA ILE A 447 -5.42 -15.94 -15.90
C ILE A 447 -4.60 -15.73 -14.62
N GLN A 448 -4.95 -14.73 -13.79
CA GLN A 448 -4.25 -14.49 -12.53
C GLN A 448 -4.36 -15.68 -11.56
N THR A 449 -5.54 -16.25 -11.41
CA THR A 449 -5.74 -17.45 -10.59
C THR A 449 -4.96 -18.64 -11.12
N ASN A 450 -4.94 -18.83 -12.43
CA ASN A 450 -4.18 -19.91 -13.08
C ASN A 450 -2.67 -19.71 -12.86
N TRP A 451 -2.17 -18.48 -12.94
CA TRP A 451 -0.76 -18.18 -12.68
C TRP A 451 -0.34 -18.56 -11.26
N SER A 452 -1.11 -18.21 -10.24
CA SER A 452 -0.80 -18.61 -8.86
C SER A 452 -0.63 -20.13 -8.71
N THR A 453 -1.53 -20.91 -9.31
CA THR A 453 -1.44 -22.37 -9.34
C THR A 453 -0.25 -22.86 -10.18
N THR A 454 -0.01 -22.20 -11.30
CA THR A 454 1.12 -22.51 -12.20
C THR A 454 2.45 -22.32 -11.50
N MET A 455 2.64 -21.21 -10.78
CA MET A 455 3.88 -20.90 -10.07
C MET A 455 4.21 -21.98 -9.01
N VAL A 456 3.22 -22.43 -8.24
CA VAL A 456 3.38 -23.57 -7.31
C VAL A 456 3.80 -24.83 -8.07
N SER A 457 3.14 -25.12 -9.20
CA SER A 457 3.45 -26.30 -10.02
C SER A 457 4.85 -26.24 -10.64
N LEU A 458 5.30 -25.04 -11.05
CA LEU A 458 6.66 -24.82 -11.56
C LEU A 458 7.71 -25.10 -10.48
N ILE A 459 7.50 -24.58 -9.26
CA ILE A 459 8.44 -24.77 -8.14
C ILE A 459 8.45 -26.22 -7.66
N ARG A 460 7.34 -26.94 -7.78
CA ARG A 460 7.22 -28.35 -7.40
C ARG A 460 7.55 -29.33 -8.52
N ALA A 461 7.83 -28.87 -9.73
CA ALA A 461 8.16 -29.73 -10.85
C ALA A 461 9.38 -30.62 -10.52
N LYS A 462 9.29 -31.89 -10.88
CA LYS A 462 10.36 -32.86 -10.57
C LYS A 462 11.65 -32.60 -11.33
N ASP A 463 11.52 -32.04 -12.54
CA ASP A 463 12.63 -31.76 -13.44
C ASP A 463 12.31 -30.61 -14.41
N LYS A 464 13.29 -30.22 -15.20
CA LYS A 464 13.16 -29.14 -16.18
C LYS A 464 12.10 -29.44 -17.26
N ALA A 465 11.94 -30.70 -17.66
CA ALA A 465 10.97 -31.08 -18.67
C ALA A 465 9.53 -30.91 -18.18
N GLU A 466 9.28 -31.23 -16.91
CA GLU A 466 7.98 -30.97 -16.28
C GLU A 466 7.75 -29.45 -16.08
N PHE A 467 8.76 -28.69 -15.66
CA PHE A 467 8.72 -27.24 -15.57
C PHE A 467 8.29 -26.63 -16.91
N ASP A 468 8.96 -27.00 -18.00
CA ASP A 468 8.65 -26.51 -19.35
C ASP A 468 7.24 -26.92 -19.81
N SER A 469 6.80 -28.10 -19.48
CA SER A 469 5.44 -28.57 -19.77
C SER A 469 4.37 -27.73 -19.05
N VAL A 470 4.57 -27.46 -17.77
CA VAL A 470 3.68 -26.64 -16.96
C VAL A 470 3.63 -25.20 -17.52
N LEU A 471 4.77 -24.61 -17.86
CA LEU A 471 4.85 -23.30 -18.44
C LEU A 471 4.13 -23.20 -19.79
N ASN A 472 4.29 -24.20 -20.65
CA ASN A 472 3.61 -24.25 -21.95
C ASN A 472 2.09 -24.35 -21.81
N LYS A 473 1.60 -25.09 -20.81
CA LYS A 473 0.16 -25.13 -20.49
C LYS A 473 -0.37 -23.76 -20.06
N TYR A 474 0.39 -23.02 -19.25
CA TYR A 474 0.01 -21.66 -18.86
C TYR A 474 -0.05 -20.71 -20.07
N LYS A 475 0.97 -20.75 -20.95
CA LYS A 475 0.97 -19.95 -22.18
C LYS A 475 -0.25 -20.27 -23.07
N GLN A 476 -0.64 -21.53 -23.16
CA GLN A 476 -1.84 -21.92 -23.89
C GLN A 476 -3.11 -21.39 -23.18
N PHE A 477 -3.17 -21.49 -21.85
CA PHE A 477 -4.30 -20.97 -21.08
C PHE A 477 -4.49 -19.46 -21.28
N GLN A 478 -3.40 -18.67 -21.32
CA GLN A 478 -3.46 -17.24 -21.64
C GLN A 478 -4.09 -17.02 -23.03
N LYS A 479 -3.68 -17.77 -24.05
CA LYS A 479 -4.23 -17.67 -25.42
C LYS A 479 -5.71 -18.01 -25.45
N ASP A 480 -6.11 -19.08 -24.79
CA ASP A 480 -7.50 -19.54 -24.72
C ASP A 480 -8.42 -18.52 -24.00
N ASN A 481 -7.83 -17.66 -23.18
CA ASN A 481 -8.52 -16.57 -22.47
C ASN A 481 -8.27 -15.18 -23.10
N ASN A 482 -7.93 -15.12 -24.38
CA ASN A 482 -7.80 -13.87 -25.16
C ASN A 482 -6.83 -12.84 -24.56
N ILE A 483 -5.65 -13.29 -24.12
CA ILE A 483 -4.63 -12.43 -23.51
C ILE A 483 -4.29 -11.21 -24.40
N ASP A 484 -4.29 -11.36 -25.72
CA ASP A 484 -3.99 -10.26 -26.64
C ASP A 484 -5.00 -9.12 -26.53
N GLN A 485 -6.30 -9.43 -26.38
CA GLN A 485 -7.33 -8.42 -26.20
C GLN A 485 -7.21 -7.74 -24.80
N ILE A 486 -6.89 -8.51 -23.77
CA ILE A 486 -6.64 -7.98 -22.43
C ILE A 486 -5.44 -7.03 -22.46
N ASN A 487 -4.36 -7.41 -23.14
CA ASN A 487 -3.17 -6.56 -23.26
C ASN A 487 -3.42 -5.30 -24.10
N LYS A 488 -4.30 -5.35 -25.09
CA LYS A 488 -4.75 -4.15 -25.81
C LYS A 488 -5.43 -3.16 -24.86
N THR A 489 -6.37 -3.62 -24.05
CA THR A 489 -7.04 -2.80 -23.03
C THR A 489 -6.03 -2.23 -22.02
N ARG A 490 -5.08 -3.03 -21.55
CA ARG A 490 -4.02 -2.56 -20.65
C ARG A 490 -3.16 -1.47 -21.30
N ASN A 491 -2.78 -1.64 -22.56
CA ASN A 491 -1.98 -0.65 -23.31
C ASN A 491 -2.72 0.68 -23.49
N GLU A 492 -4.01 0.65 -23.71
CA GLU A 492 -4.85 1.86 -23.77
C GLU A 492 -4.84 2.60 -22.44
N LYS A 493 -5.00 1.85 -21.32
CA LYS A 493 -4.98 2.42 -19.96
C LYS A 493 -3.59 2.94 -19.56
N ILE A 494 -2.51 2.27 -19.95
CA ILE A 494 -1.13 2.76 -19.75
C ILE A 494 -0.95 4.11 -20.44
N LYS A 495 -1.39 4.27 -21.70
CA LYS A 495 -1.31 5.55 -22.39
C LYS A 495 -2.12 6.65 -21.71
N GLU A 496 -3.30 6.32 -21.19
CA GLU A 496 -4.10 7.27 -20.41
C GLU A 496 -3.37 7.67 -19.12
N ASN A 497 -2.78 6.73 -18.41
CA ASN A 497 -2.00 6.99 -17.20
C ASN A 497 -0.79 7.88 -17.49
N GLN A 498 0.00 7.57 -18.52
CA GLN A 498 1.15 8.36 -18.94
C GLN A 498 0.72 9.81 -19.28
N LYS A 499 -0.40 9.98 -19.96
CA LYS A 499 -0.95 11.32 -20.23
C LYS A 499 -1.33 12.06 -18.94
N LYS A 500 -1.94 11.39 -17.96
CA LYS A 500 -2.27 11.97 -16.66
C LYS A 500 -1.03 12.37 -15.86
N LEU A 501 0.06 11.63 -16.03
CA LEU A 501 1.36 11.87 -15.38
C LEU A 501 2.17 12.98 -16.10
N GLY A 502 1.72 13.43 -17.26
CA GLY A 502 2.45 14.40 -18.08
C GLY A 502 3.62 13.80 -18.86
N GLU A 503 3.65 12.49 -19.01
CA GLU A 503 4.59 11.74 -19.84
C GLU A 503 4.01 11.65 -21.25
N ASN A 504 4.56 12.40 -22.21
CA ASN A 504 4.16 12.36 -23.64
C ASN A 504 5.16 11.57 -24.45
#